data_66df2fcc3fca7f1b46e3a400810b5546
#
_entry.id   66df2fcc3fca7f1b46e3a400810b5546
#
_cell.length_a   1.000
_cell.length_b   1.000
_cell.length_c   1.000
_cell.angle_alpha   90.00
_cell.angle_beta   90.00
_cell.angle_gamma   90.00
#
_symmetry.space_group_name_H-M   'P 1'
#
loop_
_entity.id
_entity.type
_entity.pdbx_description
1 polymer ?
#
loop_
_entity_poly.entity_id
_entity_poly.type
_entity_poly.pdbx_seq_one_letter_code
_entity_poly.pdbx_strand_id
1 'polypeptide(L)'
;MGLRLTPGVRVRLATLAVACLLAVGAQAQTHPLPDPLPSWNDGAARKAIVDFVSTTTTPGSPQFVPPAERIATFDQDGTLWVEKPIYSQVVYCLDRVPDLVKAKPELAKVEPFKTVMSGDRQAIARLSMQDLEKILAATLTGMSVEAFKAEAAKWLDMARDPRWRRPYTELTYLPMLEVLKYLRANQFKTYIVTGGGQDFVRVYAERVYGVPPEQVVGTAGATKFGYGKDGKPFLTKEPRLLLNDDNAGKPEGIHLMIGRRPVAAFGNSTGDRQMLEYTKAGSGLRLSMIVLHDDAVREYAYGPAQGLPDSKVGTFTQALYDEAKKNAWTVISMKTDWKRIFAWEP
;
A
#
# COMPACT_ATOMS: atom_id res chain seq x y z
N MET A 1 -75.44 56.22 16.68
CA MET A 1 -76.25 55.89 17.87
C MET A 1 -75.36 55.19 18.89
N GLY A 2 -75.16 55.88 20.03
CA GLY A 2 -74.81 55.45 21.34
C GLY A 2 -73.39 54.94 21.53
N LEU A 3 -72.47 55.73 21.94
CA LEU A 3 -72.01 56.26 23.29
C LEU A 3 -71.81 55.14 24.33
N ARG A 4 -70.56 55.08 24.85
CA ARG A 4 -70.05 55.49 26.18
C ARG A 4 -68.67 54.84 26.47
N LEU A 5 -67.57 55.55 26.57
CA LEU A 5 -66.86 56.20 27.69
C LEU A 5 -66.54 55.27 28.91
N THR A 6 -65.25 54.99 29.06
CA THR A 6 -64.21 55.25 30.10
C THR A 6 -64.43 54.67 31.51
N PRO A 7 -63.42 54.73 32.46
CA PRO A 7 -61.95 54.75 32.39
C PRO A 7 -61.31 53.82 33.44
N GLY A 8 -59.98 53.74 33.49
CA GLY A 8 -59.33 53.11 34.63
C GLY A 8 -57.79 52.95 34.53
N VAL A 9 -57.10 54.03 34.85
CA VAL A 9 -55.65 54.02 35.06
C VAL A 9 -55.32 53.28 36.35
N ARG A 10 -54.43 52.30 36.24
CA ARG A 10 -53.63 51.82 37.38
C ARG A 10 -52.17 51.67 36.98
N VAL A 11 -51.36 52.60 37.45
CA VAL A 11 -49.93 52.57 37.51
C VAL A 11 -49.49 51.42 38.42
N ARG A 12 -48.69 50.53 37.93
CA ARG A 12 -47.88 49.62 38.75
C ARG A 12 -46.41 49.73 38.35
N LEU A 13 -45.63 50.15 39.34
CA LEU A 13 -44.18 50.13 39.32
C LEU A 13 -43.71 48.73 38.98
N ALA A 14 -42.87 48.61 37.96
CA ALA A 14 -42.12 47.39 37.69
C ALA A 14 -40.68 47.59 38.16
N THR A 15 -40.30 46.78 39.13
CA THR A 15 -38.96 46.66 39.70
C THR A 15 -37.99 46.19 38.64
N LEU A 16 -36.92 46.92 38.39
CA LEU A 16 -35.78 46.44 37.55
C LEU A 16 -35.03 45.34 38.33
N ALA A 17 -35.13 44.10 37.88
CA ALA A 17 -34.23 43.06 38.26
C ALA A 17 -33.04 43.04 37.29
N VAL A 18 -31.89 43.51 37.76
CA VAL A 18 -30.58 43.36 37.04
C VAL A 18 -30.15 41.93 37.12
N ALA A 19 -30.35 41.16 36.04
CA ALA A 19 -29.80 39.82 35.91
C ALA A 19 -28.32 39.93 35.46
N CYS A 20 -27.40 39.70 36.42
CA CYS A 20 -25.98 39.48 36.10
C CYS A 20 -25.85 38.16 35.33
N LEU A 21 -25.69 38.21 34.02
CA LEU A 21 -25.25 37.10 33.18
C LEU A 21 -23.80 36.83 33.50
N LEU A 22 -23.51 35.87 34.36
CA LEU A 22 -22.21 35.24 34.46
C LEU A 22 -21.97 34.45 33.17
N ALA A 23 -21.22 35.07 32.24
CA ALA A 23 -20.65 34.37 31.09
C ALA A 23 -19.59 33.38 31.63
N VAL A 24 -20.00 32.16 31.88
CA VAL A 24 -19.06 31.01 32.04
C VAL A 24 -18.40 30.80 30.69
N GLY A 25 -17.21 31.34 30.52
CA GLY A 25 -16.36 31.04 29.38
C GLY A 25 -16.04 29.56 29.39
N ALA A 26 -16.75 28.80 28.57
CA ALA A 26 -16.35 27.46 28.25
C ALA A 26 -15.01 27.54 27.51
N GLN A 27 -13.91 27.38 28.25
CA GLN A 27 -12.63 27.08 27.65
C GLN A 27 -12.78 25.74 26.94
N ALA A 28 -12.94 25.78 25.63
CA ALA A 28 -12.83 24.57 24.82
C ALA A 28 -11.42 24.02 25.08
N GLN A 29 -11.36 22.95 25.85
CA GLN A 29 -10.13 22.15 25.97
C GLN A 29 -9.81 21.65 24.57
N THR A 30 -8.86 22.31 23.93
CA THR A 30 -8.26 21.79 22.70
C THR A 30 -7.48 20.54 23.10
N HIS A 31 -8.14 19.39 23.04
CA HIS A 31 -7.41 18.14 23.08
C HIS A 31 -6.46 18.16 21.88
N PRO A 32 -5.14 17.96 22.09
CA PRO A 32 -4.22 17.88 20.98
C PRO A 32 -4.74 16.78 20.03
N LEU A 33 -4.76 17.07 18.74
CA LEU A 33 -5.12 16.06 17.74
C LEU A 33 -4.25 14.82 17.97
N PRO A 34 -4.83 13.62 17.92
CA PRO A 34 -4.05 12.40 18.13
C PRO A 34 -2.90 12.34 17.12
N ASP A 35 -1.74 11.91 17.58
CA ASP A 35 -0.56 11.73 16.73
C ASP A 35 -0.93 10.88 15.49
N PRO A 36 -0.77 11.37 14.26
CA PRO A 36 -1.13 10.62 13.07
C PRO A 36 -0.17 9.45 12.78
N LEU A 37 1.03 9.43 13.36
CA LEU A 37 2.10 8.49 13.12
C LEU A 37 2.69 7.92 14.43
N PRO A 38 1.88 7.31 15.30
CA PRO A 38 2.29 6.91 16.65
C PRO A 38 3.34 5.80 16.67
N SER A 39 3.45 5.00 15.59
CA SER A 39 4.46 3.94 15.46
C SER A 39 5.78 4.42 14.87
N TRP A 40 5.93 5.72 14.63
CA TRP A 40 7.17 6.34 14.19
C TRP A 40 7.93 6.95 15.37
N ASN A 41 9.26 6.84 15.32
CA ASN A 41 10.13 7.65 16.18
C ASN A 41 10.18 9.09 15.69
N ASP A 42 10.41 10.02 16.60
CA ASP A 42 10.72 11.39 16.21
C ASP A 42 12.05 11.42 15.46
N GLY A 43 12.01 11.92 14.24
CA GLY A 43 13.17 11.92 13.36
C GLY A 43 12.87 12.57 12.00
N ALA A 44 13.88 12.55 11.15
CA ALA A 44 13.83 13.22 9.85
C ALA A 44 12.76 12.58 8.93
N ALA A 45 12.61 11.25 8.95
CA ALA A 45 11.66 10.55 8.09
C ALA A 45 10.20 10.88 8.48
N ARG A 46 9.86 10.81 9.79
CA ARG A 46 8.55 11.21 10.30
C ARG A 46 8.25 12.67 9.98
N LYS A 47 9.23 13.56 10.24
CA LYS A 47 9.09 14.99 9.97
C LYS A 47 8.85 15.28 8.50
N ALA A 48 9.54 14.60 7.58
CA ALA A 48 9.36 14.77 6.14
C ALA A 48 7.92 14.47 5.70
N ILE A 49 7.28 13.43 6.25
CA ILE A 49 5.88 13.09 5.96
C ILE A 49 4.94 14.18 6.49
N VAL A 50 5.09 14.57 7.76
CA VAL A 50 4.21 15.55 8.40
C VAL A 50 4.32 16.92 7.74
N ASP A 51 5.54 17.40 7.49
CA ASP A 51 5.80 18.68 6.84
C ASP A 51 5.26 18.70 5.40
N PHE A 52 5.48 17.60 4.65
CA PHE A 52 4.95 17.46 3.30
C PHE A 52 3.43 17.57 3.29
N VAL A 53 2.73 16.80 4.12
CA VAL A 53 1.27 16.83 4.19
C VAL A 53 0.79 18.22 4.62
N SER A 54 1.34 18.77 5.70
CA SER A 54 0.96 20.11 6.18
C SER A 54 1.14 21.17 5.10
N THR A 55 2.31 21.19 4.45
CA THR A 55 2.66 22.21 3.45
C THR A 55 1.79 22.11 2.19
N THR A 56 1.49 20.88 1.75
CA THR A 56 0.73 20.65 0.50
C THR A 56 -0.79 20.75 0.69
N THR A 57 -1.27 20.70 1.93
CA THR A 57 -2.72 20.72 2.20
C THR A 57 -3.23 22.03 2.80
N THR A 58 -2.34 22.88 3.31
CA THR A 58 -2.71 24.19 3.90
C THR A 58 -3.12 25.19 2.81
N PRO A 59 -4.37 25.68 2.83
CA PRO A 59 -4.80 26.72 1.89
C PRO A 59 -3.91 27.97 1.98
N GLY A 60 -3.53 28.52 0.83
CA GLY A 60 -2.64 29.68 0.75
C GLY A 60 -1.14 29.35 0.80
N SER A 61 -0.75 28.11 1.04
CA SER A 61 0.64 27.68 0.90
C SER A 61 1.09 27.82 -0.56
N PRO A 62 2.30 28.34 -0.84
CA PRO A 62 2.88 28.34 -2.20
C PRO A 62 3.05 26.93 -2.80
N GLN A 63 3.01 25.92 -1.96
CA GLN A 63 3.13 24.51 -2.34
C GLN A 63 1.79 23.77 -2.22
N PHE A 64 0.67 24.48 -2.11
CA PHE A 64 -0.65 23.86 -2.02
C PHE A 64 -0.94 22.98 -3.23
N VAL A 65 -1.37 21.76 -2.97
CA VAL A 65 -1.81 20.81 -3.99
C VAL A 65 -3.33 20.64 -3.90
N PRO A 66 -4.09 20.94 -4.96
CA PRO A 66 -5.54 20.72 -4.97
C PRO A 66 -5.89 19.24 -4.67
N PRO A 67 -6.98 18.95 -3.93
CA PRO A 67 -7.36 17.57 -3.59
C PRO A 67 -7.42 16.60 -4.77
N ALA A 68 -7.87 17.06 -5.95
CA ALA A 68 -7.91 16.25 -7.16
C ALA A 68 -6.53 15.80 -7.68
N GLU A 69 -5.46 16.48 -7.26
CA GLU A 69 -4.08 16.22 -7.67
C GLU A 69 -3.26 15.52 -6.58
N ARG A 70 -3.83 15.31 -5.38
CA ARG A 70 -3.16 14.63 -4.26
C ARG A 70 -3.11 13.12 -4.50
N ILE A 71 -2.13 12.68 -5.28
CA ILE A 71 -1.88 11.27 -5.60
C ILE A 71 -0.63 10.81 -4.85
N ALA A 72 -0.74 9.72 -4.09
CA ALA A 72 0.38 9.04 -3.46
C ALA A 72 0.44 7.58 -3.92
N THR A 73 1.61 7.12 -4.31
CA THR A 73 1.86 5.75 -4.78
C THR A 73 2.76 5.00 -3.82
N PHE A 74 2.46 3.73 -3.63
CA PHE A 74 3.19 2.83 -2.74
C PHE A 74 3.52 1.56 -3.49
N ASP A 75 4.77 1.14 -3.45
CA ASP A 75 5.08 -0.26 -3.69
C ASP A 75 4.46 -1.12 -2.58
N GLN A 76 4.35 -2.43 -2.82
CA GLN A 76 3.65 -3.33 -1.91
C GLN A 76 4.61 -4.23 -1.15
N ASP A 77 5.33 -5.13 -1.83
CA ASP A 77 6.26 -6.08 -1.22
C ASP A 77 7.51 -5.34 -0.70
N GLY A 78 7.82 -5.46 0.59
CA GLY A 78 8.91 -4.74 1.25
C GLY A 78 8.61 -3.27 1.58
N THR A 79 7.49 -2.71 1.12
CA THR A 79 7.07 -1.34 1.44
C THR A 79 5.86 -1.29 2.36
N LEU A 80 4.85 -2.10 2.11
CA LEU A 80 3.61 -2.16 2.91
C LEU A 80 3.50 -3.42 3.76
N TRP A 81 4.16 -4.50 3.37
CA TRP A 81 4.26 -5.76 4.10
C TRP A 81 5.57 -6.49 3.79
N VAL A 82 5.79 -7.63 4.45
CA VAL A 82 7.00 -8.45 4.28
C VAL A 82 7.12 -9.01 2.86
N GLU A 83 8.36 -9.09 2.36
CA GLU A 83 8.67 -9.75 1.08
C GLU A 83 9.63 -10.95 1.23
N LYS A 84 10.17 -11.15 2.44
CA LYS A 84 11.11 -12.22 2.75
C LYS A 84 10.42 -13.45 3.36
N PRO A 85 10.98 -14.66 3.15
CA PRO A 85 12.20 -14.98 2.38
C PRO A 85 11.99 -14.93 0.85
N ILE A 86 10.75 -14.90 0.39
CA ILE A 86 10.33 -14.80 -1.01
C ILE A 86 8.93 -14.18 -1.08
N TYR A 87 8.60 -13.50 -2.16
CA TYR A 87 7.31 -12.86 -2.37
C TYR A 87 6.13 -13.82 -2.12
N SER A 88 5.13 -13.38 -1.37
CA SER A 88 3.96 -14.18 -1.02
C SER A 88 3.21 -14.74 -2.23
N GLN A 89 3.14 -13.98 -3.34
CA GLN A 89 2.55 -14.46 -4.58
C GLN A 89 3.34 -15.62 -5.19
N VAL A 90 4.66 -15.64 -5.07
CA VAL A 90 5.47 -16.78 -5.52
C VAL A 90 5.16 -18.02 -4.67
N VAL A 91 5.04 -17.87 -3.35
CA VAL A 91 4.62 -18.97 -2.47
C VAL A 91 3.25 -19.50 -2.89
N TYR A 92 2.28 -18.61 -3.13
CA TYR A 92 0.96 -18.99 -3.66
C TYR A 92 1.07 -19.82 -4.94
N CYS A 93 1.88 -19.39 -5.89
CA CYS A 93 2.06 -20.11 -7.15
C CYS A 93 2.75 -21.47 -6.96
N LEU A 94 3.75 -21.56 -6.08
CA LEU A 94 4.41 -22.84 -5.73
C LEU A 94 3.42 -23.81 -5.09
N ASP A 95 2.57 -23.35 -4.17
CA ASP A 95 1.57 -24.16 -3.48
C ASP A 95 0.47 -24.67 -4.46
N ARG A 96 0.27 -24.03 -5.59
CA ARG A 96 -0.67 -24.46 -6.64
C ARG A 96 -0.12 -25.52 -7.59
N VAL A 97 1.19 -25.73 -7.64
CA VAL A 97 1.81 -26.68 -8.57
C VAL A 97 1.25 -28.10 -8.41
N PRO A 98 1.03 -28.65 -7.21
CA PRO A 98 0.44 -29.98 -7.06
C PRO A 98 -0.94 -30.12 -7.72
N ASP A 99 -1.83 -29.13 -7.55
CA ASP A 99 -3.15 -29.16 -8.17
C ASP A 99 -3.06 -29.00 -9.70
N LEU A 100 -2.15 -28.16 -10.18
CA LEU A 100 -1.88 -28.02 -11.61
C LEU A 100 -1.37 -29.33 -12.23
N VAL A 101 -0.43 -30.01 -11.56
CA VAL A 101 0.11 -31.31 -12.01
C VAL A 101 -0.97 -32.39 -11.95
N LYS A 102 -1.86 -32.37 -10.97
CA LYS A 102 -3.02 -33.26 -10.92
C LYS A 102 -3.94 -33.10 -12.13
N ALA A 103 -4.14 -31.85 -12.57
CA ALA A 103 -4.95 -31.54 -13.77
C ALA A 103 -4.20 -31.79 -15.09
N LYS A 104 -2.86 -31.71 -15.08
CA LYS A 104 -1.97 -31.88 -16.24
C LYS A 104 -0.78 -32.78 -15.87
N PRO A 105 -0.97 -34.13 -15.80
CA PRO A 105 0.05 -35.05 -15.27
C PRO A 105 1.40 -35.03 -16.02
N GLU A 106 1.40 -34.62 -17.28
CA GLU A 106 2.61 -34.49 -18.08
C GLU A 106 3.62 -33.47 -17.47
N LEU A 107 3.13 -32.46 -16.74
CA LEU A 107 3.99 -31.47 -16.09
C LEU A 107 4.86 -32.07 -14.98
N ALA A 108 4.48 -33.18 -14.38
CA ALA A 108 5.29 -33.87 -13.36
C ALA A 108 6.70 -34.24 -13.84
N LYS A 109 6.91 -34.34 -15.15
CA LYS A 109 8.19 -34.71 -15.77
C LYS A 109 8.96 -33.53 -16.33
N VAL A 110 8.40 -32.31 -16.26
CA VAL A 110 8.92 -31.09 -16.88
C VAL A 110 9.44 -30.13 -15.80
N GLU A 111 10.65 -29.58 -16.00
CA GLU A 111 11.15 -28.51 -15.13
C GLU A 111 10.45 -27.17 -15.44
N PRO A 112 10.15 -26.37 -14.44
CA PRO A 112 10.48 -26.48 -13.01
C PRO A 112 9.47 -27.27 -12.15
N PHE A 113 8.35 -27.72 -12.72
CA PHE A 113 7.26 -28.38 -11.97
C PHE A 113 7.74 -29.68 -11.29
N LYS A 114 8.63 -30.44 -11.96
CA LYS A 114 9.25 -31.63 -11.38
C LYS A 114 10.03 -31.34 -10.11
N THR A 115 10.82 -30.25 -10.10
CA THR A 115 11.55 -29.80 -8.92
C THR A 115 10.60 -29.41 -7.79
N VAL A 116 9.52 -28.68 -8.08
CA VAL A 116 8.53 -28.33 -7.05
C VAL A 116 7.83 -29.57 -6.48
N MET A 117 7.45 -30.51 -7.34
CA MET A 117 6.80 -31.76 -6.93
C MET A 117 7.71 -32.68 -6.09
N SER A 118 9.02 -32.53 -6.18
CA SER A 118 9.96 -33.32 -5.34
C SER A 118 9.87 -32.94 -3.85
N GLY A 119 9.38 -31.72 -3.52
CA GLY A 119 9.36 -31.21 -2.16
C GLY A 119 10.73 -30.85 -1.60
N ASP A 120 11.81 -30.96 -2.40
CA ASP A 120 13.15 -30.58 -1.98
C ASP A 120 13.26 -29.06 -1.88
N ARG A 121 13.22 -28.56 -0.65
CA ARG A 121 13.28 -27.12 -0.34
C ARG A 121 14.55 -26.46 -0.85
N GLN A 122 15.70 -27.19 -0.85
CA GLN A 122 16.95 -26.62 -1.35
C GLN A 122 16.95 -26.49 -2.86
N ALA A 123 16.40 -27.46 -3.58
CA ALA A 123 16.23 -27.39 -5.02
C ALA A 123 15.25 -26.30 -5.43
N ILE A 124 14.11 -26.18 -4.73
CA ILE A 124 13.12 -25.12 -4.94
C ILE A 124 13.74 -23.72 -4.71
N ALA A 125 14.53 -23.55 -3.66
CA ALA A 125 15.21 -22.27 -3.36
C ALA A 125 16.26 -21.86 -4.41
N ARG A 126 16.70 -22.80 -5.26
CA ARG A 126 17.66 -22.56 -6.36
C ARG A 126 16.99 -22.30 -7.70
N LEU A 127 15.67 -22.36 -7.79
CA LEU A 127 14.95 -22.05 -9.03
C LEU A 127 15.36 -20.67 -9.55
N SER A 128 15.57 -20.58 -10.85
CA SER A 128 15.90 -19.33 -11.51
C SER A 128 14.66 -18.44 -11.62
N MET A 129 14.85 -17.14 -11.88
CA MET A 129 13.73 -16.23 -12.17
C MET A 129 12.90 -16.73 -13.35
N GLN A 130 13.54 -17.26 -14.40
CA GLN A 130 12.85 -17.84 -15.54
C GLN A 130 11.98 -19.05 -15.17
N ASP A 131 12.43 -19.88 -14.21
CA ASP A 131 11.64 -20.99 -13.71
C ASP A 131 10.43 -20.51 -12.90
N LEU A 132 10.61 -19.51 -12.05
CA LEU A 132 9.51 -18.87 -11.33
C LEU A 132 8.49 -18.25 -12.29
N GLU A 133 8.93 -17.56 -13.33
CA GLU A 133 8.05 -17.01 -14.37
C GLU A 133 7.22 -18.08 -15.06
N LYS A 134 7.81 -19.25 -15.39
CA LYS A 134 7.07 -20.40 -15.96
C LYS A 134 6.00 -20.90 -14.98
N ILE A 135 6.33 -21.01 -13.68
CA ILE A 135 5.37 -21.43 -12.66
C ILE A 135 4.23 -20.41 -12.55
N LEU A 136 4.54 -19.10 -12.48
CA LEU A 136 3.55 -18.05 -12.43
C LEU A 136 2.62 -18.09 -13.65
N ALA A 137 3.19 -18.17 -14.86
CA ALA A 137 2.41 -18.25 -16.08
C ALA A 137 1.46 -19.45 -16.09
N ALA A 138 1.92 -20.60 -15.65
CA ALA A 138 1.13 -21.83 -15.66
C ALA A 138 0.02 -21.85 -14.57
N THR A 139 0.28 -21.25 -13.41
CA THR A 139 -0.63 -21.25 -12.25
C THR A 139 -1.65 -20.12 -12.26
N LEU A 140 -1.35 -18.99 -12.94
CA LEU A 140 -2.20 -17.80 -12.93
C LEU A 140 -3.12 -17.68 -14.15
N THR A 141 -3.09 -18.62 -15.10
CA THR A 141 -3.82 -18.54 -16.36
C THR A 141 -4.76 -19.73 -16.60
N GLY A 142 -5.63 -19.63 -17.61
CA GLY A 142 -6.55 -20.71 -18.00
C GLY A 142 -7.78 -20.86 -17.11
N MET A 143 -8.01 -19.94 -16.15
CA MET A 143 -9.20 -19.91 -15.30
C MET A 143 -9.93 -18.56 -15.43
N SER A 144 -11.16 -18.48 -14.93
CA SER A 144 -11.85 -17.18 -14.86
C SER A 144 -11.20 -16.28 -13.81
N VAL A 145 -11.36 -14.95 -13.99
CA VAL A 145 -10.90 -13.95 -13.02
C VAL A 145 -11.55 -14.19 -11.65
N GLU A 146 -12.84 -14.56 -11.63
CA GLU A 146 -13.59 -14.83 -10.39
C GLU A 146 -13.05 -16.08 -9.68
N ALA A 147 -12.78 -17.16 -10.43
CA ALA A 147 -12.18 -18.38 -9.87
C ALA A 147 -10.79 -18.11 -9.27
N PHE A 148 -9.97 -17.34 -9.98
CA PHE A 148 -8.66 -16.91 -9.49
C PHE A 148 -8.78 -16.12 -8.17
N LYS A 149 -9.67 -15.12 -8.12
CA LYS A 149 -9.89 -14.33 -6.91
C LYS A 149 -10.33 -15.18 -5.72
N ALA A 150 -11.26 -16.12 -5.95
CA ALA A 150 -11.74 -17.01 -4.90
C ALA A 150 -10.63 -17.94 -4.37
N GLU A 151 -9.81 -18.50 -5.25
CA GLU A 151 -8.69 -19.36 -4.85
C GLU A 151 -7.59 -18.59 -4.12
N ALA A 152 -7.23 -17.40 -4.60
CA ALA A 152 -6.23 -16.54 -3.94
C ALA A 152 -6.73 -16.09 -2.55
N ALA A 153 -8.00 -15.71 -2.41
CA ALA A 153 -8.59 -15.37 -1.11
C ALA A 153 -8.52 -16.54 -0.13
N LYS A 154 -8.93 -17.74 -0.56
CA LYS A 154 -8.85 -18.95 0.25
C LYS A 154 -7.42 -19.26 0.69
N TRP A 155 -6.45 -19.14 -0.21
CA TRP A 155 -5.05 -19.34 0.12
C TRP A 155 -4.56 -18.32 1.16
N LEU A 156 -4.85 -17.05 1.00
CA LEU A 156 -4.47 -15.99 1.94
C LEU A 156 -5.03 -16.21 3.36
N ASP A 157 -6.21 -16.80 3.47
CA ASP A 157 -6.82 -17.13 4.77
C ASP A 157 -6.11 -18.30 5.47
N MET A 158 -5.54 -19.24 4.70
CA MET A 158 -4.91 -20.46 5.22
C MET A 158 -3.39 -20.35 5.33
N ALA A 159 -2.74 -19.69 4.39
CA ALA A 159 -1.28 -19.62 4.33
C ALA A 159 -0.69 -18.86 5.51
N ARG A 160 0.44 -19.36 5.99
CA ARG A 160 1.16 -18.76 7.12
C ARG A 160 2.61 -18.56 6.76
N ASP A 161 3.13 -17.39 7.09
CA ASP A 161 4.56 -17.13 6.97
C ASP A 161 5.37 -18.07 7.85
N PRO A 162 6.49 -18.63 7.36
CA PRO A 162 7.25 -19.63 8.10
C PRO A 162 7.96 -19.09 9.37
N ARG A 163 8.32 -17.78 9.40
CA ARG A 163 9.02 -17.18 10.53
C ARG A 163 8.05 -16.84 11.67
N TRP A 164 6.97 -16.12 11.36
CA TRP A 164 6.04 -15.62 12.37
C TRP A 164 4.81 -16.52 12.57
N ARG A 165 4.57 -17.50 11.70
CA ARG A 165 3.41 -18.39 11.68
C ARG A 165 2.07 -17.65 11.67
N ARG A 166 2.07 -16.43 11.12
CA ARG A 166 0.90 -15.58 10.96
C ARG A 166 0.44 -15.55 9.52
N PRO A 167 -0.84 -15.23 9.25
CA PRO A 167 -1.30 -14.92 7.90
C PRO A 167 -0.44 -13.82 7.28
N TYR A 168 -0.14 -13.90 6.00
CA TYR A 168 0.58 -12.83 5.29
C TYR A 168 -0.10 -11.48 5.45
N THR A 169 -1.44 -11.44 5.50
CA THR A 169 -2.23 -10.22 5.69
C THR A 169 -2.07 -9.56 7.06
N GLU A 170 -1.44 -10.23 8.02
CA GLU A 170 -1.09 -9.67 9.33
C GLU A 170 0.37 -9.17 9.40
N LEU A 171 1.16 -9.43 8.36
CA LEU A 171 2.57 -9.04 8.29
C LEU A 171 2.78 -7.70 7.58
N THR A 172 1.84 -6.80 7.79
CA THR A 172 1.86 -5.45 7.28
C THR A 172 2.67 -4.53 8.19
N TYR A 173 3.40 -3.61 7.59
CA TYR A 173 4.19 -2.62 8.35
C TYR A 173 3.27 -1.54 8.91
N LEU A 174 3.04 -1.60 10.22
CA LEU A 174 2.15 -0.68 10.93
C LEU A 174 2.45 0.80 10.65
N PRO A 175 3.73 1.25 10.64
CA PRO A 175 4.05 2.64 10.33
C PRO A 175 3.58 3.06 8.94
N MET A 176 3.64 2.18 7.95
CA MET A 176 3.19 2.48 6.59
C MET A 176 1.67 2.48 6.47
N LEU A 177 0.96 1.64 7.25
CA LEU A 177 -0.51 1.72 7.35
C LEU A 177 -0.96 3.06 7.95
N GLU A 178 -0.20 3.59 8.93
CA GLU A 178 -0.44 4.92 9.49
C GLU A 178 -0.24 6.03 8.46
N VAL A 179 0.80 5.94 7.62
CA VAL A 179 1.03 6.87 6.51
C VAL A 179 -0.12 6.84 5.51
N LEU A 180 -0.57 5.65 5.08
CA LEU A 180 -1.74 5.50 4.21
C LEU A 180 -2.98 6.17 4.81
N LYS A 181 -3.26 5.92 6.08
CA LYS A 181 -4.39 6.50 6.81
C LYS A 181 -4.27 8.03 6.92
N TYR A 182 -3.08 8.53 7.27
CA TYR A 182 -2.82 9.96 7.42
C TYR A 182 -2.96 10.71 6.10
N LEU A 183 -2.44 10.16 5.00
CA LEU A 183 -2.59 10.75 3.67
C LEU A 183 -4.07 10.79 3.26
N ARG A 184 -4.83 9.70 3.43
CA ARG A 184 -6.27 9.70 3.10
C ARG A 184 -7.08 10.68 3.95
N ALA A 185 -6.76 10.82 5.25
CA ALA A 185 -7.39 11.82 6.12
C ALA A 185 -7.14 13.26 5.62
N ASN A 186 -6.06 13.46 4.86
CA ASN A 186 -5.71 14.72 4.22
C ASN A 186 -6.07 14.76 2.72
N GLN A 187 -7.06 13.94 2.30
CA GLN A 187 -7.63 13.92 0.96
C GLN A 187 -6.66 13.50 -0.16
N PHE A 188 -5.62 12.72 0.18
CA PHE A 188 -4.82 12.04 -0.85
C PHE A 188 -5.51 10.77 -1.31
N LYS A 189 -5.47 10.50 -2.60
CA LYS A 189 -5.77 9.19 -3.17
C LYS A 189 -4.51 8.34 -3.09
N THR A 190 -4.60 7.19 -2.42
CA THR A 190 -3.47 6.28 -2.23
C THR A 190 -3.58 5.10 -3.19
N TYR A 191 -2.55 4.87 -3.98
CA TYR A 191 -2.48 3.79 -4.95
C TYR A 191 -1.36 2.82 -4.57
N ILE A 192 -1.58 1.53 -4.79
CA ILE A 192 -0.52 0.54 -4.81
C ILE A 192 0.00 0.45 -6.25
N VAL A 193 1.33 0.46 -6.41
CA VAL A 193 2.03 0.32 -7.70
C VAL A 193 3.11 -0.75 -7.54
N THR A 194 2.84 -1.96 -8.03
CA THR A 194 3.60 -3.16 -7.66
C THR A 194 4.06 -4.00 -8.84
N GLY A 195 5.28 -4.52 -8.77
CA GLY A 195 5.76 -5.57 -9.67
C GLY A 195 5.00 -6.89 -9.55
N GLY A 196 4.30 -7.10 -8.43
CA GLY A 196 3.40 -8.23 -8.21
C GLY A 196 2.16 -8.19 -9.10
N GLY A 197 1.48 -9.35 -9.20
CA GLY A 197 0.28 -9.47 -10.03
C GLY A 197 -0.88 -8.63 -9.53
N GLN A 198 -1.36 -7.73 -10.37
CA GLN A 198 -2.45 -6.80 -10.09
C GLN A 198 -3.68 -7.51 -9.50
N ASP A 199 -4.11 -8.62 -10.12
CA ASP A 199 -5.29 -9.37 -9.67
C ASP A 199 -5.08 -10.01 -8.30
N PHE A 200 -3.86 -10.45 -7.97
CA PHE A 200 -3.54 -11.03 -6.66
C PHE A 200 -3.64 -9.99 -5.55
N VAL A 201 -3.02 -8.82 -5.76
CA VAL A 201 -3.05 -7.73 -4.79
C VAL A 201 -4.46 -7.17 -4.59
N ARG A 202 -5.26 -7.08 -5.64
CA ARG A 202 -6.68 -6.67 -5.59
C ARG A 202 -7.56 -7.52 -4.67
N VAL A 203 -7.17 -8.78 -4.42
CA VAL A 203 -7.96 -9.67 -3.54
C VAL A 203 -7.97 -9.18 -2.09
N TYR A 204 -6.93 -8.52 -1.64
CA TYR A 204 -6.78 -8.15 -0.22
C TYR A 204 -6.53 -6.67 0.05
N ALA A 205 -6.19 -5.88 -0.97
CA ALA A 205 -5.75 -4.49 -0.80
C ALA A 205 -6.76 -3.61 -0.05
N GLU A 206 -8.05 -3.75 -0.34
CA GLU A 206 -9.09 -2.97 0.33
C GLU A 206 -9.20 -3.35 1.81
N ARG A 207 -9.27 -4.63 2.11
CA ARG A 207 -9.39 -5.15 3.49
C ARG A 207 -8.15 -4.83 4.33
N VAL A 208 -6.97 -4.93 3.75
CA VAL A 208 -5.69 -4.83 4.47
C VAL A 208 -5.17 -3.40 4.55
N TYR A 209 -5.25 -2.67 3.46
CA TYR A 209 -4.67 -1.32 3.33
C TYR A 209 -5.71 -0.20 3.23
N GLY A 210 -6.98 -0.54 3.05
CA GLY A 210 -8.03 0.42 2.71
C GLY A 210 -7.82 1.06 1.32
N VAL A 211 -7.15 0.34 0.42
CA VAL A 211 -6.93 0.75 -0.98
C VAL A 211 -7.87 -0.08 -1.85
N PRO A 212 -8.89 0.53 -2.47
CA PRO A 212 -9.86 -0.20 -3.27
C PRO A 212 -9.21 -0.78 -4.55
N PRO A 213 -9.79 -1.85 -5.13
CA PRO A 213 -9.17 -2.60 -6.22
C PRO A 213 -8.86 -1.75 -7.47
N GLU A 214 -9.63 -0.71 -7.76
CA GLU A 214 -9.36 0.22 -8.86
C GLU A 214 -8.15 1.14 -8.58
N GLN A 215 -7.65 1.21 -7.35
CA GLN A 215 -6.44 1.93 -6.97
C GLN A 215 -5.22 1.02 -6.85
N VAL A 216 -5.30 -0.20 -7.38
CA VAL A 216 -4.16 -1.13 -7.50
C VAL A 216 -3.71 -1.17 -8.95
N VAL A 217 -2.50 -0.70 -9.19
CA VAL A 217 -1.72 -0.84 -10.43
C VAL A 217 -0.69 -1.93 -10.18
N GLY A 218 -0.54 -2.87 -11.09
CA GLY A 218 0.39 -3.98 -10.94
C GLY A 218 0.63 -4.69 -12.25
N THR A 219 1.54 -5.65 -12.23
CA THR A 219 1.78 -6.51 -13.38
C THR A 219 0.49 -7.17 -13.82
N ALA A 220 0.03 -6.85 -15.02
CA ALA A 220 -1.27 -7.21 -15.54
C ALA A 220 -1.17 -8.22 -16.70
N GLY A 221 -1.89 -9.34 -16.57
CA GLY A 221 -2.09 -10.29 -17.65
C GLY A 221 -3.31 -9.94 -18.51
N ALA A 222 -3.31 -10.39 -19.76
CA ALA A 222 -4.45 -10.28 -20.64
C ALA A 222 -5.62 -11.12 -20.12
N THR A 223 -6.83 -10.70 -20.49
CA THR A 223 -8.05 -11.47 -20.31
C THR A 223 -8.78 -11.61 -21.63
N LYS A 224 -9.55 -12.68 -21.78
CA LYS A 224 -10.42 -12.94 -22.93
C LYS A 224 -11.86 -12.99 -22.46
N PHE A 225 -12.71 -12.19 -23.07
CA PHE A 225 -14.16 -12.22 -22.86
C PHE A 225 -14.76 -13.49 -23.49
N GLY A 226 -15.70 -14.10 -22.81
CA GLY A 226 -16.42 -15.28 -23.27
C GLY A 226 -17.72 -15.52 -22.51
N TYR A 227 -18.43 -16.59 -22.88
CA TYR A 227 -19.66 -17.02 -22.24
C TYR A 227 -19.49 -18.43 -21.66
N GLY A 228 -19.99 -18.65 -20.46
CA GLY A 228 -20.08 -19.95 -19.83
C GLY A 228 -21.16 -20.84 -20.47
N LYS A 229 -21.20 -22.11 -20.07
CA LYS A 229 -22.22 -23.04 -20.50
C LYS A 229 -23.64 -22.62 -20.09
N ASP A 230 -23.75 -21.80 -19.07
CA ASP A 230 -24.97 -21.19 -18.54
C ASP A 230 -25.36 -19.88 -19.28
N GLY A 231 -24.63 -19.50 -20.33
CA GLY A 231 -24.81 -18.26 -21.07
C GLY A 231 -24.34 -16.99 -20.37
N LYS A 232 -23.73 -17.08 -19.17
CA LYS A 232 -23.23 -15.89 -18.46
C LYS A 232 -21.89 -15.46 -19.00
N PRO A 233 -21.65 -14.13 -19.12
CA PRO A 233 -20.36 -13.60 -19.54
C PRO A 233 -19.32 -13.72 -18.42
N PHE A 234 -18.06 -13.96 -18.80
CA PHE A 234 -16.91 -13.97 -17.89
C PHE A 234 -15.61 -13.61 -18.61
N LEU A 235 -14.55 -13.37 -17.83
CA LEU A 235 -13.21 -13.15 -18.34
C LEU A 235 -12.31 -14.34 -17.98
N THR A 236 -11.64 -14.93 -18.97
CA THR A 236 -10.58 -15.94 -18.77
C THR A 236 -9.23 -15.25 -18.73
N LYS A 237 -8.37 -15.63 -17.78
CA LYS A 237 -6.98 -15.15 -17.68
C LYS A 237 -6.14 -15.84 -18.76
N GLU A 238 -5.46 -15.04 -19.57
CA GLU A 238 -4.61 -15.47 -20.69
C GLU A 238 -3.10 -15.41 -20.31
N PRO A 239 -2.26 -16.27 -20.90
CA PRO A 239 -0.81 -16.30 -20.59
C PRO A 239 -0.01 -15.18 -21.29
N ARG A 240 -0.62 -14.05 -21.56
CA ARG A 240 0.00 -12.89 -22.22
C ARG A 240 0.05 -11.70 -21.26
N LEU A 241 1.24 -11.13 -21.10
CA LEU A 241 1.46 -9.95 -20.30
C LEU A 241 1.01 -8.69 -21.05
N LEU A 242 0.26 -7.81 -20.40
CA LEU A 242 -0.13 -6.49 -20.90
C LEU A 242 0.75 -5.39 -20.35
N LEU A 243 1.11 -5.48 -19.07
CA LEU A 243 1.95 -4.54 -18.35
C LEU A 243 2.87 -5.33 -17.42
N ASN A 244 4.16 -5.10 -17.50
CA ASN A 244 5.12 -5.47 -16.46
C ASN A 244 5.36 -4.24 -15.59
N ASP A 245 4.70 -4.16 -14.42
CA ASP A 245 4.70 -2.98 -13.55
C ASP A 245 5.90 -2.98 -12.58
N ASP A 246 7.09 -3.29 -13.10
CA ASP A 246 8.35 -3.27 -12.38
C ASP A 246 9.35 -2.32 -13.05
N ASN A 247 10.24 -1.72 -12.28
CA ASN A 247 11.22 -0.75 -12.79
C ASN A 247 10.55 0.38 -13.61
N ALA A 248 10.91 0.54 -14.91
CA ALA A 248 10.30 1.52 -15.81
C ALA A 248 8.80 1.30 -16.04
N GLY A 249 8.32 0.07 -15.87
CA GLY A 249 6.90 -0.24 -15.94
C GLY A 249 6.05 0.48 -14.91
N LYS A 250 6.59 0.77 -13.70
CA LYS A 250 5.84 1.49 -12.66
C LYS A 250 5.38 2.89 -13.11
N PRO A 251 6.22 3.80 -13.60
CA PRO A 251 5.74 5.07 -14.16
C PRO A 251 4.86 4.91 -15.41
N GLU A 252 5.08 3.88 -16.23
CA GLU A 252 4.20 3.56 -17.37
C GLU A 252 2.80 3.13 -16.90
N GLY A 253 2.73 2.25 -15.89
CA GLY A 253 1.48 1.83 -15.26
C GLY A 253 0.75 2.97 -14.56
N ILE A 254 1.48 3.85 -13.87
CA ILE A 254 0.93 5.09 -13.27
C ILE A 254 0.30 5.95 -14.37
N HIS A 255 0.99 6.18 -15.47
CA HIS A 255 0.44 6.95 -16.59
C HIS A 255 -0.81 6.31 -17.16
N LEU A 256 -0.77 5.00 -17.42
CA LEU A 256 -1.85 4.25 -18.06
C LEU A 256 -3.11 4.17 -17.19
N MET A 257 -2.95 3.89 -15.89
CA MET A 257 -4.06 3.55 -15.00
C MET A 257 -4.53 4.72 -14.14
N ILE A 258 -3.62 5.63 -13.76
CA ILE A 258 -3.93 6.78 -12.89
C ILE A 258 -4.10 8.06 -13.71
N GLY A 259 -3.32 8.23 -14.79
CA GLY A 259 -3.37 9.40 -15.67
C GLY A 259 -2.80 10.69 -15.05
N ARG A 260 -2.20 10.60 -13.85
CA ARG A 260 -1.60 11.73 -13.13
C ARG A 260 -0.28 11.34 -12.50
N ARG A 261 0.70 12.26 -12.54
CA ARG A 261 1.97 12.08 -11.83
C ARG A 261 1.73 12.19 -10.32
N PRO A 262 2.23 11.25 -9.50
CA PRO A 262 2.10 11.32 -8.05
C PRO A 262 2.82 12.52 -7.46
N VAL A 263 2.35 13.00 -6.32
CA VAL A 263 3.03 14.01 -5.50
C VAL A 263 3.84 13.39 -4.36
N ALA A 264 3.53 12.11 -4.03
CA ALA A 264 4.32 11.32 -3.08
C ALA A 264 4.48 9.90 -3.61
N ALA A 265 5.64 9.28 -3.36
CA ALA A 265 5.90 7.88 -3.70
C ALA A 265 6.76 7.21 -2.63
N PHE A 266 6.46 5.95 -2.37
CA PHE A 266 7.11 5.11 -1.37
C PHE A 266 7.49 3.77 -1.97
N GLY A 267 8.73 3.33 -1.73
CA GLY A 267 9.26 2.06 -2.21
C GLY A 267 10.32 1.51 -1.28
N ASN A 268 10.99 0.41 -1.65
CA ASN A 268 12.06 -0.18 -0.84
C ASN A 268 13.24 -0.71 -1.66
N SER A 269 13.13 -0.80 -2.96
CA SER A 269 14.10 -1.52 -3.79
C SER A 269 14.47 -0.80 -5.08
N THR A 270 15.41 -1.40 -5.84
CA THR A 270 15.77 -0.96 -7.19
C THR A 270 14.60 -0.96 -8.16
N GLY A 271 13.59 -1.83 -7.93
CA GLY A 271 12.37 -1.87 -8.73
C GLY A 271 11.51 -0.60 -8.64
N ASP A 272 11.71 0.20 -7.58
CA ASP A 272 10.94 1.43 -7.32
C ASP A 272 11.63 2.70 -7.82
N ARG A 273 12.91 2.57 -8.20
CA ARG A 273 13.75 3.72 -8.57
C ARG A 273 13.04 4.66 -9.53
N GLN A 274 12.51 4.15 -10.62
CA GLN A 274 11.88 4.98 -11.66
C GLN A 274 10.56 5.61 -11.20
N MET A 275 9.80 4.96 -10.33
CA MET A 275 8.60 5.55 -9.71
C MET A 275 8.97 6.74 -8.81
N LEU A 276 10.03 6.60 -8.00
CA LEU A 276 10.53 7.65 -7.12
C LEU A 276 11.09 8.83 -7.91
N GLU A 277 11.89 8.56 -8.95
CA GLU A 277 12.40 9.57 -9.90
C GLU A 277 11.25 10.30 -10.62
N TYR A 278 10.30 9.54 -11.16
CA TYR A 278 9.14 10.09 -11.87
C TYR A 278 8.34 11.02 -10.98
N THR A 279 8.11 10.63 -9.74
CA THR A 279 7.42 11.48 -8.75
C THR A 279 8.22 12.74 -8.45
N LYS A 280 9.51 12.61 -8.15
CA LYS A 280 10.39 13.72 -7.77
C LYS A 280 10.58 14.74 -8.89
N ALA A 281 10.58 14.32 -10.14
CA ALA A 281 10.71 15.18 -11.32
C ALA A 281 9.49 16.07 -11.62
N GLY A 282 8.40 15.95 -10.86
CA GLY A 282 7.23 16.84 -10.98
C GLY A 282 7.50 18.24 -10.43
N SER A 283 6.70 19.21 -10.85
CA SER A 283 6.76 20.58 -10.32
C SER A 283 6.19 20.67 -8.90
N GLY A 284 6.64 21.67 -8.12
CA GLY A 284 6.22 21.89 -6.74
C GLY A 284 6.86 20.91 -5.75
N LEU A 285 6.35 20.93 -4.51
CA LEU A 285 6.86 20.03 -3.45
C LEU A 285 6.50 18.57 -3.74
N ARG A 286 7.49 17.69 -3.73
CA ARG A 286 7.36 16.26 -3.97
C ARG A 286 8.05 15.47 -2.88
N LEU A 287 7.43 14.35 -2.47
CA LEU A 287 7.98 13.45 -1.48
C LEU A 287 8.29 12.09 -2.13
N SER A 288 9.55 11.67 -2.10
CA SER A 288 9.97 10.32 -2.48
C SER A 288 10.70 9.70 -1.30
N MET A 289 10.23 8.53 -0.86
CA MET A 289 10.76 7.82 0.31
C MET A 289 11.07 6.37 -0.02
N ILE A 290 12.13 5.83 0.59
CA ILE A 290 12.57 4.48 0.35
C ILE A 290 12.92 3.79 1.67
N VAL A 291 12.36 2.60 1.90
CA VAL A 291 12.55 1.82 3.13
C VAL A 291 13.84 1.04 3.05
N LEU A 292 14.71 1.20 4.05
CA LEU A 292 15.90 0.39 4.29
C LEU A 292 15.57 -0.69 5.30
N HIS A 293 15.71 -1.95 4.90
CA HIS A 293 15.48 -3.10 5.74
C HIS A 293 16.74 -3.42 6.56
N ASP A 294 16.91 -2.74 7.69
CA ASP A 294 18.11 -2.79 8.56
C ASP A 294 17.85 -3.38 9.95
N ASP A 295 16.68 -3.98 10.20
CA ASP A 295 16.31 -4.59 11.47
C ASP A 295 16.21 -6.12 11.41
N ALA A 296 17.33 -6.80 11.62
CA ALA A 296 17.36 -8.27 11.62
C ALA A 296 16.62 -8.93 12.80
N VAL A 297 16.31 -8.16 13.85
CA VAL A 297 15.67 -8.67 15.07
C VAL A 297 14.15 -8.76 14.89
N ARG A 298 13.53 -7.65 14.51
CA ARG A 298 12.07 -7.56 14.38
C ARG A 298 11.59 -8.03 13.00
N GLU A 299 12.40 -7.77 11.96
CA GLU A 299 12.16 -8.16 10.57
C GLU A 299 13.41 -8.80 9.98
N TYR A 300 13.63 -8.85 8.69
CA TYR A 300 14.86 -9.27 8.03
C TYR A 300 15.73 -8.04 7.73
N ALA A 301 17.06 -8.20 7.85
CA ALA A 301 17.99 -7.22 7.32
C ALA A 301 18.57 -7.70 5.99
N TYR A 302 18.42 -6.89 4.93
CA TYR A 302 18.85 -7.25 3.59
C TYR A 302 18.92 -6.03 2.65
N GLY A 303 19.49 -6.26 1.47
CA GLY A 303 19.84 -5.22 0.52
C GLY A 303 21.27 -4.73 0.82
N PRO A 304 22.22 -4.77 -0.13
CA PRO A 304 23.64 -4.55 0.17
C PRO A 304 24.00 -3.11 0.58
N ALA A 305 23.04 -2.17 0.53
CA ALA A 305 23.27 -0.81 1.04
C ALA A 305 23.72 -0.83 2.50
N GLN A 306 24.66 0.05 2.84
CA GLN A 306 25.18 0.23 4.19
C GLN A 306 25.77 -1.04 4.84
N GLY A 307 26.26 -1.98 4.01
CA GLY A 307 26.88 -3.22 4.46
C GLY A 307 25.89 -4.30 4.90
N LEU A 308 24.61 -4.16 4.56
CA LEU A 308 23.60 -5.18 4.82
C LEU A 308 23.82 -6.41 3.92
N PRO A 309 23.27 -7.59 4.28
CA PRO A 309 23.38 -8.81 3.47
C PRO A 309 22.82 -8.62 2.07
N ASP A 310 23.45 -9.24 1.06
CA ASP A 310 22.94 -9.25 -0.30
C ASP A 310 21.61 -10.00 -0.42
N SER A 311 20.81 -9.61 -1.39
CA SER A 311 19.49 -10.20 -1.60
C SER A 311 19.06 -10.12 -3.06
N LYS A 312 18.46 -11.22 -3.57
CA LYS A 312 17.78 -11.25 -4.87
C LYS A 312 16.33 -10.73 -4.79
N VAL A 313 15.79 -10.62 -3.57
CA VAL A 313 14.43 -10.12 -3.30
C VAL A 313 14.58 -8.82 -2.55
N GLY A 314 13.96 -7.75 -3.01
CA GLY A 314 14.01 -6.44 -2.37
C GLY A 314 15.42 -5.82 -2.37
N THR A 315 16.13 -5.85 -3.51
CA THR A 315 17.50 -5.36 -3.61
C THR A 315 17.54 -3.84 -3.44
N PHE A 316 18.21 -3.36 -2.39
CA PHE A 316 18.52 -1.96 -2.17
C PHE A 316 20.04 -1.77 -2.19
N THR A 317 20.58 -1.44 -3.36
CA THR A 317 22.04 -1.31 -3.57
C THR A 317 22.60 -0.06 -2.92
N GLN A 318 23.94 -0.06 -2.64
CA GLN A 318 24.62 1.15 -2.19
C GLN A 318 24.48 2.30 -3.20
N ALA A 319 24.52 2.00 -4.50
CA ALA A 319 24.34 2.99 -5.55
C ALA A 319 22.95 3.67 -5.46
N LEU A 320 21.89 2.90 -5.22
CA LEU A 320 20.53 3.44 -5.02
C LEU A 320 20.43 4.28 -3.74
N TYR A 321 21.11 3.86 -2.66
CA TYR A 321 21.19 4.62 -1.41
C TYR A 321 21.85 5.98 -1.62
N ASP A 322 22.97 6.02 -2.36
CA ASP A 322 23.70 7.24 -2.67
C ASP A 322 22.89 8.15 -3.60
N GLU A 323 22.17 7.56 -4.56
CA GLU A 323 21.24 8.26 -5.44
C GLU A 323 20.06 8.86 -4.66
N ALA A 324 19.49 8.13 -3.70
CA ALA A 324 18.43 8.63 -2.83
C ALA A 324 18.89 9.90 -2.09
N LYS A 325 20.09 9.89 -1.54
CA LYS A 325 20.67 11.09 -0.89
C LYS A 325 20.89 12.23 -1.86
N LYS A 326 21.47 11.96 -3.03
CA LYS A 326 21.71 12.97 -4.08
C LYS A 326 20.43 13.66 -4.55
N ASN A 327 19.35 12.89 -4.70
CA ASN A 327 18.07 13.37 -5.20
C ASN A 327 17.12 13.86 -4.08
N ALA A 328 17.62 13.97 -2.83
CA ALA A 328 16.83 14.35 -1.67
C ALA A 328 15.57 13.46 -1.49
N TRP A 329 15.72 12.15 -1.72
CA TRP A 329 14.75 11.17 -1.26
C TRP A 329 15.02 10.88 0.22
N THR A 330 13.99 10.62 0.98
CA THR A 330 14.13 10.27 2.38
C THR A 330 14.29 8.75 2.51
N VAL A 331 15.41 8.32 3.06
CA VAL A 331 15.60 6.91 3.44
C VAL A 331 14.96 6.69 4.82
N ILE A 332 14.10 5.67 4.90
CA ILE A 332 13.45 5.24 6.15
C ILE A 332 14.21 4.02 6.68
N SER A 333 14.80 4.12 7.85
CA SER A 333 15.41 2.97 8.56
C SER A 333 14.35 2.26 9.39
N MET A 334 14.08 1.00 9.11
CA MET A 334 13.17 0.22 9.98
C MET A 334 13.62 0.19 11.42
N LYS A 335 14.94 0.15 11.64
CA LYS A 335 15.55 0.01 12.97
C LYS A 335 15.41 1.28 13.79
N THR A 336 15.60 2.45 13.21
CA THR A 336 15.67 3.71 13.93
C THR A 336 14.44 4.60 13.78
N ASP A 337 13.74 4.55 12.64
CA ASP A 337 12.59 5.41 12.40
C ASP A 337 11.26 4.79 12.87
N TRP A 338 11.18 3.47 13.05
CA TRP A 338 9.97 2.78 13.47
C TRP A 338 10.05 2.29 14.93
N LYS A 339 9.12 2.71 15.78
CA LYS A 339 8.94 2.20 17.15
C LYS A 339 8.46 0.75 17.12
N ARG A 340 7.50 0.46 16.25
CA ARG A 340 6.87 -0.84 16.02
C ARG A 340 6.85 -1.11 14.54
N ILE A 341 7.13 -2.35 14.12
CA ILE A 341 7.02 -2.78 12.73
C ILE A 341 5.63 -3.35 12.47
N PHE A 342 5.17 -4.25 13.33
CA PHE A 342 3.91 -4.95 13.17
C PHE A 342 2.89 -4.56 14.25
N ALA A 343 1.60 -4.63 13.90
CA ALA A 343 0.52 -4.26 14.83
C ALA A 343 0.44 -5.18 16.07
N TRP A 344 0.95 -6.40 15.97
CA TRP A 344 0.94 -7.40 17.03
C TRP A 344 2.19 -7.36 17.93
N GLU A 345 3.18 -6.53 17.63
CA GLU A 345 4.28 -6.25 18.56
C GLU A 345 3.76 -5.54 19.80
N PRO A 346 4.37 -5.79 20.97
CA PRO A 346 3.97 -5.16 22.23
C PRO A 346 4.09 -3.64 22.24
#